data_d48f2fd57d58606de4fc796367d39aed
#
_entry.id   d48f2fd57d58606de4fc796367d39aed
#
_cell.length_a   1.000
_cell.length_b   1.000
_cell.length_c   1.000
_cell.angle_alpha   90.00
_cell.angle_beta   90.00
_cell.angle_gamma   90.00
#
_symmetry.space_group_name_H-M   'P 1'
#
loop_
_entity.id
_entity.type
_entity.pdbx_description
1 polymer ?
#
loop_
_entity_poly.entity_id
_entity_poly.type
_entity_poly.pdbx_seq_one_letter_code
_entity_poly.pdbx_strand_id
1 'polypeptide(L)'
;MWRVSNAYGMPVVAVIGDGQLARMMQTEAIELGVETRVLAASKDASAAQVFGDVRLGDYTKLEDLRAVVGGADAVTFDHEHVPNEYAQLLIDGGVAVEPRPDALIYAQDKLEQRKRLSEAGLPVPAFTAIESAADAEAFWDETGGQVCLKATRGGYDGHGVWFPSSREECAELVEDLLGRDLPLMAEKKVAFTRELSAMVARNRSGDVRAWPVVESRQDGGICRVAIAPAPGMSPELAKRCEELAVQVAEGLGVTGVLAVELFEYEGDNGPEVSVNELAMLSLIHISERAGK
;
A
#
# COMPACT_ATOMS: atom_id res chain seq x y z
N MET A 1 -23.32 -16.19 -4.49
CA MET A 1 -23.59 -17.47 -3.80
C MET A 1 -22.24 -18.11 -3.56
N TRP A 2 -21.75 -18.09 -2.32
CA TRP A 2 -20.45 -18.68 -1.97
C TRP A 2 -20.49 -20.18 -2.20
N ARG A 3 -19.55 -20.70 -2.99
CA ARG A 3 -19.38 -22.15 -3.12
C ARG A 3 -18.57 -22.59 -1.89
N VAL A 4 -19.21 -23.33 -1.03
CA VAL A 4 -18.53 -23.98 0.10
C VAL A 4 -17.61 -25.06 -0.47
N SER A 5 -16.32 -24.87 -0.31
CA SER A 5 -15.30 -25.72 -0.96
C SER A 5 -14.60 -26.70 -0.01
N ASN A 6 -14.87 -26.66 1.28
CA ASN A 6 -14.29 -27.60 2.25
C ASN A 6 -15.31 -28.49 2.96
N ALA A 7 -14.83 -29.51 3.66
CA ALA A 7 -15.68 -30.50 4.35
C ALA A 7 -16.54 -29.91 5.49
N TYR A 8 -16.22 -28.69 5.96
CA TYR A 8 -16.87 -28.05 7.10
C TYR A 8 -17.78 -26.89 6.74
N GLY A 9 -17.86 -26.53 5.45
CA GLY A 9 -18.72 -25.46 5.00
C GLY A 9 -18.20 -24.06 5.24
N MET A 10 -16.92 -23.89 5.59
CA MET A 10 -16.26 -22.60 5.81
C MET A 10 -15.72 -22.05 4.49
N PRO A 11 -15.77 -20.71 4.26
CA PRO A 11 -15.11 -20.12 3.11
C PRO A 11 -13.59 -20.28 3.21
N VAL A 12 -12.93 -20.49 2.07
CA VAL A 12 -11.48 -20.63 1.96
C VAL A 12 -10.89 -19.39 1.30
N VAL A 13 -9.93 -18.77 1.96
CA VAL A 13 -9.16 -17.64 1.43
C VAL A 13 -7.71 -18.09 1.18
N ALA A 14 -7.26 -17.97 -0.07
CA ALA A 14 -5.86 -18.14 -0.40
C ALA A 14 -5.11 -16.82 -0.18
N VAL A 15 -4.00 -16.88 0.56
CA VAL A 15 -3.10 -15.76 0.82
C VAL A 15 -1.82 -15.97 0.02
N ILE A 16 -1.46 -15.01 -0.80
CA ILE A 16 -0.23 -15.03 -1.59
C ILE A 16 0.80 -14.15 -0.89
N GLY A 17 1.92 -14.79 -0.48
CA GLY A 17 2.95 -14.22 0.35
C GLY A 17 2.96 -14.82 1.75
N ASP A 18 4.10 -14.79 2.42
CA ASP A 18 4.38 -15.59 3.60
C ASP A 18 5.01 -14.82 4.76
N GLY A 19 4.89 -13.49 4.69
CA GLY A 19 5.44 -12.56 5.65
C GLY A 19 4.63 -12.45 6.95
N GLN A 20 4.93 -11.38 7.69
CA GLN A 20 4.29 -11.11 8.96
C GLN A 20 2.79 -10.75 8.79
N LEU A 21 2.43 -10.03 7.73
CA LEU A 21 1.03 -9.66 7.50
C LEU A 21 0.17 -10.89 7.24
N ALA A 22 0.63 -11.81 6.37
CA ALA A 22 -0.04 -13.09 6.16
C ALA A 22 -0.19 -13.86 7.48
N ARG A 23 0.87 -13.93 8.31
CA ARG A 23 0.81 -14.59 9.63
C ARG A 23 -0.32 -14.02 10.49
N MET A 24 -0.50 -12.71 10.51
CA MET A 24 -1.51 -12.04 11.34
C MET A 24 -2.92 -12.24 10.79
N MET A 25 -3.10 -12.34 9.48
CA MET A 25 -4.39 -12.69 8.87
C MET A 25 -4.94 -14.01 9.39
N GLN A 26 -4.09 -14.96 9.78
CA GLN A 26 -4.50 -16.24 10.35
C GLN A 26 -5.26 -16.07 11.68
N THR A 27 -4.86 -15.13 12.52
CA THR A 27 -5.54 -14.87 13.80
C THR A 27 -6.98 -14.41 13.55
N GLU A 28 -7.15 -13.43 12.68
CA GLU A 28 -8.47 -12.89 12.32
C GLU A 28 -9.34 -13.92 11.59
N ALA A 29 -8.73 -14.73 10.74
CA ALA A 29 -9.44 -15.79 10.02
C ALA A 29 -10.05 -16.82 10.95
N ILE A 30 -9.35 -17.19 12.03
CA ILE A 30 -9.86 -18.11 13.06
C ILE A 30 -11.12 -17.53 13.73
N GLU A 31 -11.08 -16.25 14.13
CA GLU A 31 -12.21 -15.61 14.79
C GLU A 31 -13.41 -15.43 13.86
N LEU A 32 -13.17 -15.20 12.56
CA LEU A 32 -14.20 -15.04 11.54
C LEU A 32 -14.73 -16.37 10.99
N GLY A 33 -14.18 -17.52 11.39
CA GLY A 33 -14.57 -18.82 10.85
C GLY A 33 -14.21 -18.97 9.37
N VAL A 34 -13.05 -18.43 8.96
CA VAL A 34 -12.51 -18.51 7.59
C VAL A 34 -11.34 -19.49 7.59
N GLU A 35 -11.35 -20.43 6.65
CA GLU A 35 -10.19 -21.27 6.38
C GLU A 35 -9.21 -20.53 5.50
N THR A 36 -7.92 -20.63 5.83
CA THR A 36 -6.87 -19.96 5.08
C THR A 36 -5.86 -20.95 4.52
N ARG A 37 -5.35 -20.62 3.33
CA ARG A 37 -4.27 -21.33 2.66
C ARG A 37 -3.22 -20.33 2.25
N VAL A 38 -1.93 -20.63 2.44
CA VAL A 38 -0.84 -19.71 2.11
C VAL A 38 0.05 -20.27 1.00
N LEU A 39 0.46 -19.39 0.06
CA LEU A 39 1.60 -19.64 -0.83
C LEU A 39 2.86 -19.10 -0.16
N ALA A 40 3.77 -19.98 0.23
CA ALA A 40 5.00 -19.64 0.93
C ALA A 40 6.24 -20.04 0.13
N ALA A 41 7.29 -19.22 0.17
CA ALA A 41 8.57 -19.53 -0.45
C ALA A 41 9.33 -20.64 0.32
N SER A 42 9.10 -20.74 1.64
CA SER A 42 9.71 -21.78 2.47
C SER A 42 8.81 -22.20 3.64
N LYS A 43 9.11 -23.39 4.20
CA LYS A 43 8.42 -23.88 5.42
C LYS A 43 8.77 -23.07 6.66
N ASP A 44 9.89 -22.36 6.64
CA ASP A 44 10.37 -21.56 7.77
C ASP A 44 9.86 -20.11 7.71
N ALA A 45 9.11 -19.75 6.66
CA ALA A 45 8.52 -18.44 6.50
C ALA A 45 7.53 -18.13 7.63
N SER A 46 7.37 -16.85 7.98
CA SER A 46 6.60 -16.39 9.14
C SER A 46 5.17 -16.94 9.16
N ALA A 47 4.46 -16.83 8.03
CA ALA A 47 3.08 -17.33 7.92
C ALA A 47 3.03 -18.87 7.88
N ALA A 48 3.98 -19.53 7.20
CA ALA A 48 4.00 -20.99 7.07
C ALA A 48 4.02 -21.72 8.41
N GLN A 49 4.48 -21.06 9.49
CA GLN A 49 4.53 -21.63 10.83
C GLN A 49 3.16 -21.72 11.52
N VAL A 50 2.14 -21.01 11.03
CA VAL A 50 0.82 -20.90 11.68
C VAL A 50 -0.35 -21.32 10.79
N PHE A 51 -0.16 -21.39 9.48
CA PHE A 51 -1.19 -21.84 8.55
C PHE A 51 -1.32 -23.37 8.55
N GLY A 52 -2.56 -23.86 8.51
CA GLY A 52 -2.84 -25.30 8.43
C GLY A 52 -2.66 -25.88 7.03
N ASP A 53 -2.86 -25.09 5.96
CA ASP A 53 -2.65 -25.47 4.55
C ASP A 53 -1.56 -24.56 3.95
N VAL A 54 -0.34 -25.08 3.87
CA VAL A 54 0.83 -24.39 3.32
C VAL A 54 1.19 -25.02 1.97
N ARG A 55 1.19 -24.19 0.92
CA ARG A 55 1.67 -24.54 -0.41
C ARG A 55 3.01 -23.86 -0.65
N LEU A 56 4.03 -24.66 -0.93
CA LEU A 56 5.36 -24.12 -1.27
C LEU A 56 5.39 -23.78 -2.75
N GLY A 57 5.86 -22.58 -3.07
CA GLY A 57 5.95 -22.11 -4.44
C GLY A 57 6.42 -20.66 -4.52
N ASP A 58 6.37 -20.15 -5.75
CA ASP A 58 6.86 -18.83 -6.12
C ASP A 58 5.72 -18.02 -6.78
N TYR A 59 5.36 -16.89 -6.20
CA TYR A 59 4.28 -16.03 -6.69
C TYR A 59 4.57 -15.42 -8.09
N THR A 60 5.80 -15.49 -8.57
CA THR A 60 6.18 -15.11 -9.94
C THR A 60 5.92 -16.22 -10.96
N LYS A 61 5.37 -17.37 -10.51
CA LYS A 61 5.01 -18.50 -11.37
C LYS A 61 3.51 -18.73 -11.36
N LEU A 62 2.88 -18.58 -12.52
CA LEU A 62 1.44 -18.75 -12.67
C LEU A 62 0.93 -20.12 -12.25
N GLU A 63 1.72 -21.17 -12.43
CA GLU A 63 1.39 -22.54 -12.03
C GLU A 63 1.26 -22.69 -10.52
N ASP A 64 2.15 -22.07 -9.74
CA ASP A 64 2.11 -22.08 -8.28
C ASP A 64 0.92 -21.26 -7.75
N LEU A 65 0.64 -20.10 -8.39
CA LEU A 65 -0.56 -19.32 -8.09
C LEU A 65 -1.84 -20.14 -8.33
N ARG A 66 -1.96 -20.80 -9.48
CA ARG A 66 -3.11 -21.67 -9.78
C ARG A 66 -3.26 -22.82 -8.78
N ALA A 67 -2.14 -23.39 -8.34
CA ALA A 67 -2.16 -24.49 -7.37
C ALA A 67 -2.69 -24.03 -5.99
N VAL A 68 -2.28 -22.84 -5.52
CA VAL A 68 -2.71 -22.33 -4.21
C VAL A 68 -4.16 -21.85 -4.25
N VAL A 69 -4.64 -21.25 -5.36
CA VAL A 69 -6.01 -20.73 -5.45
C VAL A 69 -7.06 -21.79 -5.79
N GLY A 70 -6.63 -22.98 -6.20
CA GLY A 70 -7.55 -24.05 -6.58
C GLY A 70 -8.56 -24.38 -5.49
N GLY A 71 -9.87 -24.10 -5.76
CA GLY A 71 -10.95 -24.30 -4.81
C GLY A 71 -11.06 -23.26 -3.68
N ALA A 72 -10.29 -22.17 -3.71
CA ALA A 72 -10.49 -21.05 -2.81
C ALA A 72 -11.69 -20.18 -3.25
N ASP A 73 -12.38 -19.59 -2.28
CA ASP A 73 -13.49 -18.67 -2.53
C ASP A 73 -13.00 -17.25 -2.82
N ALA A 74 -11.83 -16.88 -2.29
CA ALA A 74 -11.17 -15.61 -2.55
C ALA A 74 -9.65 -15.74 -2.46
N VAL A 75 -8.97 -14.76 -3.03
CA VAL A 75 -7.51 -14.61 -2.98
C VAL A 75 -7.16 -13.23 -2.48
N THR A 76 -6.17 -13.13 -1.61
CA THR A 76 -5.59 -11.88 -1.14
C THR A 76 -4.07 -11.98 -1.08
N PHE A 77 -3.41 -10.88 -0.76
CA PHE A 77 -1.96 -10.74 -0.78
C PHE A 77 -1.44 -10.21 0.57
N ASP A 78 -0.21 -10.55 0.92
CA ASP A 78 0.50 -9.90 2.03
C ASP A 78 1.58 -8.92 1.55
N HIS A 79 1.74 -8.80 0.23
CA HIS A 79 2.62 -7.85 -0.45
C HIS A 79 2.07 -7.48 -1.83
N GLU A 80 2.59 -6.42 -2.44
CA GLU A 80 2.08 -5.82 -3.68
C GLU A 80 2.82 -6.29 -4.94
N HIS A 81 3.68 -7.31 -4.84
CA HIS A 81 4.62 -7.68 -5.92
C HIS A 81 4.11 -8.77 -6.87
N VAL A 82 2.88 -9.26 -6.68
CA VAL A 82 2.31 -10.27 -7.59
C VAL A 82 2.10 -9.63 -8.97
N PRO A 83 2.55 -10.28 -10.07
CA PRO A 83 2.33 -9.74 -11.41
C PRO A 83 0.85 -9.54 -11.72
N ASN A 84 0.48 -8.32 -12.12
CA ASN A 84 -0.92 -7.97 -12.40
C ASN A 84 -1.54 -8.81 -13.51
N GLU A 85 -0.75 -9.22 -14.51
CA GLU A 85 -1.21 -10.13 -15.55
C GLU A 85 -1.61 -11.50 -14.99
N TYR A 86 -0.93 -12.01 -13.98
CA TYR A 86 -1.28 -13.29 -13.35
C TYR A 86 -2.54 -13.15 -12.48
N ALA A 87 -2.64 -12.07 -11.72
CA ALA A 87 -3.87 -11.78 -10.97
C ALA A 87 -5.08 -11.64 -11.90
N GLN A 88 -4.92 -11.01 -13.08
CA GLN A 88 -5.97 -10.92 -14.09
C GLN A 88 -6.33 -12.29 -14.67
N LEU A 89 -5.35 -13.13 -14.98
CA LEU A 89 -5.61 -14.51 -15.46
C LEU A 89 -6.36 -15.37 -14.43
N LEU A 90 -6.15 -15.15 -13.14
CA LEU A 90 -6.93 -15.79 -12.09
C LEU A 90 -8.39 -15.29 -12.08
N ILE A 91 -8.60 -13.98 -12.25
CA ILE A 91 -9.93 -13.36 -12.34
C ILE A 91 -10.69 -13.91 -13.57
N ASP A 92 -10.03 -13.96 -14.72
CA ASP A 92 -10.60 -14.49 -15.96
C ASP A 92 -10.97 -15.98 -15.82
N GLY A 93 -10.26 -16.71 -14.97
CA GLY A 93 -10.58 -18.07 -14.54
C GLY A 93 -11.70 -18.19 -13.51
N GLY A 94 -12.32 -17.07 -13.10
CA GLY A 94 -13.44 -17.03 -12.16
C GLY A 94 -13.04 -16.96 -10.68
N VAL A 95 -11.77 -16.70 -10.37
CA VAL A 95 -11.28 -16.54 -8.99
C VAL A 95 -11.57 -15.12 -8.49
N ALA A 96 -12.05 -15.01 -7.27
CA ALA A 96 -12.23 -13.73 -6.60
C ALA A 96 -10.87 -13.22 -6.05
N VAL A 97 -10.25 -12.27 -6.72
CA VAL A 97 -8.95 -11.67 -6.32
C VAL A 97 -9.19 -10.28 -5.75
N GLU A 98 -8.72 -10.03 -4.52
CA GLU A 98 -8.87 -8.76 -3.80
C GLU A 98 -7.57 -8.38 -3.05
N PRO A 99 -7.03 -7.17 -3.24
CA PRO A 99 -7.48 -6.15 -4.20
C PRO A 99 -7.31 -6.60 -5.66
N ARG A 100 -8.08 -5.98 -6.55
CA ARG A 100 -7.99 -6.25 -7.99
C ARG A 100 -6.76 -5.58 -8.60
N PRO A 101 -6.20 -6.11 -9.72
CA PRO A 101 -5.02 -5.51 -10.36
C PRO A 101 -5.20 -4.06 -10.81
N ASP A 102 -6.43 -3.70 -11.22
CA ASP A 102 -6.78 -2.33 -11.64
C ASP A 102 -6.73 -1.31 -10.50
N ALA A 103 -6.85 -1.76 -9.26
CA ALA A 103 -6.63 -0.94 -8.07
C ALA A 103 -5.19 -1.10 -7.54
N LEU A 104 -4.65 -2.32 -7.55
CA LEU A 104 -3.33 -2.64 -7.00
C LEU A 104 -2.19 -1.85 -7.67
N ILE A 105 -2.35 -1.48 -8.95
CA ILE A 105 -1.39 -0.65 -9.68
C ILE A 105 -1.05 0.66 -8.94
N TYR A 106 -2.01 1.26 -8.23
CA TYR A 106 -1.80 2.51 -7.49
C TYR A 106 -1.00 2.33 -6.19
N ALA A 107 -0.86 1.12 -5.68
CA ALA A 107 0.08 0.81 -4.62
C ALA A 107 1.47 0.43 -5.17
N GLN A 108 1.52 -0.11 -6.40
CA GLN A 108 2.76 -0.54 -7.05
C GLN A 108 3.52 0.59 -7.74
N ASP A 109 2.83 1.64 -8.20
CA ASP A 109 3.40 2.72 -9.01
C ASP A 109 3.02 4.09 -8.45
N LYS A 110 4.01 4.77 -7.85
CA LYS A 110 3.80 6.06 -7.19
C LYS A 110 3.41 7.18 -8.17
N LEU A 111 3.90 7.14 -9.40
CA LEU A 111 3.55 8.14 -10.40
C LEU A 111 2.11 7.98 -10.88
N GLU A 112 1.68 6.77 -11.17
CA GLU A 112 0.28 6.47 -11.53
C GLU A 112 -0.68 6.79 -10.37
N GLN A 113 -0.28 6.49 -9.13
CA GLN A 113 -1.00 6.89 -7.93
C GLN A 113 -1.21 8.41 -7.88
N ARG A 114 -0.12 9.20 -8.03
CA ARG A 114 -0.19 10.66 -7.97
C ARG A 114 -1.06 11.27 -9.06
N LYS A 115 -0.92 10.79 -10.30
CA LYS A 115 -1.75 11.22 -11.42
C LYS A 115 -3.23 11.01 -11.10
N ARG A 116 -3.58 9.79 -10.70
CA ARG A 116 -4.97 9.41 -10.45
C ARG A 116 -5.59 10.17 -9.28
N LEU A 117 -4.85 10.35 -8.16
CA LEU A 117 -5.31 11.12 -7.02
C LEU A 117 -5.48 12.61 -7.36
N SER A 118 -4.55 13.19 -8.10
CA SER A 118 -4.61 14.58 -8.56
C SER A 118 -5.79 14.81 -9.51
N GLU A 119 -6.02 13.91 -10.47
CA GLU A 119 -7.19 13.95 -11.38
C GLU A 119 -8.52 13.89 -10.62
N ALA A 120 -8.56 13.17 -9.50
CA ALA A 120 -9.71 13.09 -8.62
C ALA A 120 -9.86 14.32 -7.70
N GLY A 121 -8.94 15.30 -7.77
CA GLY A 121 -8.95 16.50 -6.92
C GLY A 121 -8.58 16.23 -5.46
N LEU A 122 -7.94 15.10 -5.17
CA LEU A 122 -7.51 14.75 -3.83
C LEU A 122 -6.18 15.42 -3.48
N PRO A 123 -5.94 15.78 -2.20
CA PRO A 123 -4.75 16.51 -1.80
C PRO A 123 -3.51 15.63 -1.89
N VAL A 124 -2.62 15.96 -2.82
CA VAL A 124 -1.30 15.35 -3.01
C VAL A 124 -0.24 16.44 -3.09
N PRO A 125 1.03 16.19 -2.73
CA PRO A 125 2.10 17.13 -2.99
C PRO A 125 2.22 17.43 -4.48
N ALA A 126 2.69 18.62 -4.85
CA ALA A 126 3.07 18.90 -6.24
C ALA A 126 4.08 17.84 -6.71
N PHE A 127 3.94 17.33 -7.93
CA PHE A 127 4.76 16.24 -8.45
C PHE A 127 4.97 16.34 -9.95
N THR A 128 6.01 15.70 -10.44
CA THR A 128 6.27 15.54 -11.88
C THR A 128 6.96 14.20 -12.16
N ALA A 129 6.76 13.68 -13.38
CA ALA A 129 7.59 12.58 -13.89
C ALA A 129 9.00 13.13 -14.21
N ILE A 130 10.02 12.32 -13.99
CA ILE A 130 11.41 12.67 -14.28
C ILE A 130 11.92 11.76 -15.38
N GLU A 131 12.15 12.33 -16.56
CA GLU A 131 12.70 11.64 -17.72
C GLU A 131 14.12 12.12 -18.05
N SER A 132 14.54 13.24 -17.46
CA SER A 132 15.86 13.84 -17.66
C SER A 132 16.31 14.68 -16.47
N ALA A 133 17.61 15.01 -16.38
CA ALA A 133 18.13 15.97 -15.43
C ALA A 133 17.47 17.35 -15.58
N ALA A 134 17.14 17.77 -16.79
CA ALA A 134 16.48 19.04 -17.05
C ALA A 134 15.09 19.13 -16.40
N ASP A 135 14.34 18.03 -16.35
CA ASP A 135 13.04 17.99 -15.65
C ASP A 135 13.22 18.19 -14.14
N ALA A 136 14.24 17.54 -13.57
CA ALA A 136 14.57 17.68 -12.15
C ALA A 136 15.00 19.10 -11.79
N GLU A 137 15.82 19.74 -12.63
CA GLU A 137 16.25 21.12 -12.49
C GLU A 137 15.07 22.10 -12.56
N ALA A 138 14.17 21.89 -13.51
CA ALA A 138 12.97 22.73 -13.65
C ALA A 138 12.07 22.60 -12.42
N PHE A 139 11.87 21.38 -11.92
CA PHE A 139 11.06 21.14 -10.73
C PHE A 139 11.74 21.66 -9.45
N TRP A 140 13.07 21.61 -9.37
CA TRP A 140 13.83 22.25 -8.32
C TRP A 140 13.57 23.76 -8.27
N ASP A 141 13.65 24.43 -9.40
CA ASP A 141 13.41 25.87 -9.52
C ASP A 141 11.94 26.23 -9.16
N GLU A 142 10.97 25.43 -9.62
CA GLU A 142 9.55 25.62 -9.32
C GLU A 142 9.24 25.48 -7.82
N THR A 143 9.88 24.50 -7.14
CA THR A 143 9.60 24.20 -5.74
C THR A 143 10.50 24.96 -4.76
N GLY A 144 11.44 25.78 -5.25
CA GLY A 144 12.40 26.49 -4.43
C GLY A 144 13.37 25.56 -3.69
N GLY A 145 13.77 24.46 -4.33
CA GLY A 145 14.67 23.48 -3.79
C GLY A 145 14.05 22.45 -2.83
N GLN A 146 12.75 22.47 -2.66
CA GLN A 146 12.04 21.50 -1.83
C GLN A 146 11.69 20.26 -2.64
N VAL A 147 12.68 19.45 -2.97
CA VAL A 147 12.53 18.27 -3.84
C VAL A 147 12.76 16.98 -3.04
N CYS A 148 11.88 16.02 -3.28
CA CYS A 148 12.00 14.61 -2.92
C CYS A 148 11.95 13.79 -4.20
N LEU A 149 13.04 13.13 -4.59
CA LEU A 149 13.06 12.19 -5.70
C LEU A 149 12.59 10.82 -5.21
N LYS A 150 11.78 10.13 -6.01
CA LYS A 150 11.28 8.79 -5.69
C LYS A 150 11.39 7.89 -6.90
N ALA A 151 11.82 6.64 -6.69
CA ALA A 151 11.58 5.58 -7.65
C ALA A 151 10.06 5.37 -7.77
N THR A 152 9.53 5.28 -9.00
CA THR A 152 8.09 5.09 -9.18
C THR A 152 7.63 3.71 -8.74
N ARG A 153 8.52 2.71 -8.80
CA ARG A 153 8.27 1.31 -8.41
C ARG A 153 9.38 0.75 -7.55
N GLY A 154 9.05 -0.26 -6.74
CA GLY A 154 10.03 -1.05 -5.99
C GLY A 154 10.63 -0.36 -4.76
N GLY A 155 10.17 0.83 -4.39
CA GLY A 155 10.58 1.49 -3.15
C GLY A 155 9.76 0.99 -1.95
N TYR A 156 10.44 0.69 -0.84
CA TYR A 156 9.84 0.28 0.44
C TYR A 156 10.76 0.68 1.60
N ASP A 157 10.21 0.90 2.78
CA ASP A 157 10.97 1.17 4.02
C ASP A 157 12.07 2.25 3.85
N GLY A 158 11.76 3.34 3.15
CA GLY A 158 12.71 4.43 2.86
C GLY A 158 13.69 4.17 1.71
N HIS A 159 13.70 2.98 1.12
CA HIS A 159 14.47 2.70 -0.09
C HIS A 159 13.78 3.31 -1.32
N GLY A 160 14.59 3.83 -2.25
CA GLY A 160 14.08 4.47 -3.46
C GLY A 160 13.53 5.88 -3.23
N VAL A 161 13.99 6.57 -2.18
CA VAL A 161 13.67 7.96 -1.87
C VAL A 161 14.98 8.73 -1.61
N TRP A 162 15.14 9.90 -2.26
CA TRP A 162 16.34 10.72 -2.14
C TRP A 162 15.95 12.19 -1.92
N PHE A 163 16.77 12.89 -1.14
CA PHE A 163 16.58 14.29 -0.78
C PHE A 163 17.85 15.08 -1.17
N PRO A 164 17.98 15.48 -2.44
CA PRO A 164 19.13 16.29 -2.86
C PRO A 164 19.18 17.63 -2.12
N SER A 165 20.39 18.10 -1.85
CA SER A 165 20.64 19.33 -1.10
C SER A 165 20.94 20.54 -1.99
N SER A 166 21.19 20.31 -3.28
CA SER A 166 21.39 21.36 -4.29
C SER A 166 20.79 20.96 -5.63
N ARG A 167 20.65 21.95 -6.52
CA ARG A 167 20.15 21.76 -7.88
C ARG A 167 21.08 20.86 -8.70
N GLU A 168 22.39 21.06 -8.53
CA GLU A 168 23.44 20.27 -9.18
C GLU A 168 23.38 18.82 -8.73
N GLU A 169 23.35 18.59 -7.40
CA GLU A 169 23.21 17.24 -6.83
C GLU A 169 21.92 16.54 -7.33
N CYS A 170 20.81 17.29 -7.45
CA CYS A 170 19.56 16.75 -7.97
C CYS A 170 19.72 16.26 -9.40
N ALA A 171 20.37 17.03 -10.26
CA ALA A 171 20.64 16.69 -11.66
C ALA A 171 21.57 15.47 -11.78
N GLU A 172 22.69 15.46 -11.07
CA GLU A 172 23.67 14.36 -11.06
C GLU A 172 23.04 13.04 -10.56
N LEU A 173 22.23 13.12 -9.51
CA LEU A 173 21.53 11.96 -8.96
C LEU A 173 20.52 11.38 -9.95
N VAL A 174 19.76 12.23 -10.65
CA VAL A 174 18.82 11.80 -11.68
C VAL A 174 19.54 11.14 -12.86
N GLU A 175 20.67 11.70 -13.33
CA GLU A 175 21.45 11.07 -14.40
C GLU A 175 21.96 9.68 -14.00
N ASP A 176 22.49 9.52 -12.78
CA ASP A 176 22.95 8.23 -12.26
C ASP A 176 21.80 7.21 -12.16
N LEU A 177 20.66 7.61 -11.61
CA LEU A 177 19.52 6.70 -11.39
C LEU A 177 18.84 6.29 -12.71
N LEU A 178 18.63 7.24 -13.63
CA LEU A 178 18.10 6.94 -14.98
C LEU A 178 19.08 6.08 -15.79
N GLY A 179 20.39 6.30 -15.61
CA GLY A 179 21.42 5.47 -16.21
C GLY A 179 21.41 4.00 -15.75
N ARG A 180 20.70 3.71 -14.67
CA ARG A 180 20.44 2.35 -14.15
C ARG A 180 19.04 1.81 -14.50
N ASP A 181 18.37 2.42 -15.47
CA ASP A 181 16.99 2.10 -15.88
C ASP A 181 15.96 2.19 -14.74
N LEU A 182 16.19 3.06 -13.73
CA LEU A 182 15.26 3.27 -12.64
C LEU A 182 14.29 4.40 -13.00
N PRO A 183 12.99 4.12 -13.17
CA PRO A 183 12.01 5.16 -13.46
C PRO A 183 11.78 6.04 -12.23
N LEU A 184 11.75 7.36 -12.43
CA LEU A 184 11.74 8.35 -11.37
C LEU A 184 10.55 9.31 -11.46
N MET A 185 10.18 9.85 -10.31
CA MET A 185 9.34 11.02 -10.14
C MET A 185 9.94 11.96 -9.10
N ALA A 186 9.57 13.22 -9.16
CA ALA A 186 9.84 14.19 -8.12
C ALA A 186 8.56 14.65 -7.45
N GLU A 187 8.64 14.90 -6.15
CA GLU A 187 7.58 15.52 -5.36
C GLU A 187 8.12 16.71 -4.58
N LYS A 188 7.24 17.70 -4.33
CA LYS A 188 7.56 18.76 -3.40
C LYS A 188 7.63 18.18 -1.99
N LYS A 189 8.75 18.37 -1.32
CA LYS A 189 8.94 17.96 0.07
C LYS A 189 7.94 18.67 0.98
N VAL A 190 7.12 17.90 1.68
CA VAL A 190 6.15 18.42 2.64
C VAL A 190 6.82 18.63 4.00
N ALA A 191 6.66 19.82 4.57
CA ALA A 191 7.09 20.11 5.93
C ALA A 191 5.99 19.65 6.92
N PHE A 192 5.88 18.33 7.09
CA PHE A 192 4.84 17.73 7.92
C PHE A 192 5.18 17.82 9.42
N THR A 193 4.14 17.87 10.25
CA THR A 193 4.23 17.83 11.71
C THR A 193 4.19 16.41 12.25
N ARG A 194 3.45 15.53 11.58
CA ARG A 194 3.39 14.09 11.87
C ARG A 194 2.85 13.31 10.68
N GLU A 195 3.06 12.00 10.73
CA GLU A 195 2.51 11.05 9.78
C GLU A 195 1.28 10.37 10.38
N LEU A 196 0.25 10.19 9.54
CA LEU A 196 -1.00 9.55 9.89
C LEU A 196 -1.31 8.42 8.93
N SER A 197 -2.12 7.48 9.38
CA SER A 197 -2.70 6.46 8.52
C SER A 197 -4.23 6.42 8.73
N ALA A 198 -4.97 6.64 7.66
CA ALA A 198 -6.42 6.49 7.64
C ALA A 198 -6.76 5.19 6.89
N MET A 199 -7.37 4.23 7.60
CA MET A 199 -7.67 2.92 7.03
C MET A 199 -9.15 2.75 6.76
N VAL A 200 -9.45 2.10 5.64
CA VAL A 200 -10.81 1.73 5.26
C VAL A 200 -10.86 0.29 4.75
N ALA A 201 -12.02 -0.35 4.91
CA ALA A 201 -12.36 -1.56 4.20
C ALA A 201 -13.58 -1.30 3.31
N ARG A 202 -13.52 -1.78 2.08
CA ARG A 202 -14.62 -1.67 1.12
C ARG A 202 -14.92 -3.05 0.54
N ASN A 203 -16.19 -3.42 0.50
CA ASN A 203 -16.65 -4.64 -0.12
C ASN A 203 -17.05 -4.45 -1.60
N ARG A 204 -17.35 -5.55 -2.29
CA ARG A 204 -17.78 -5.50 -3.70
C ARG A 204 -19.13 -4.81 -3.92
N SER A 205 -19.97 -4.72 -2.88
CA SER A 205 -21.26 -4.03 -2.93
C SER A 205 -21.10 -2.51 -2.82
N GLY A 206 -19.89 -2.03 -2.51
CA GLY A 206 -19.59 -0.61 -2.32
C GLY A 206 -19.73 -0.12 -0.87
N ASP A 207 -20.07 -1.00 0.08
CA ASP A 207 -20.10 -0.60 1.49
C ASP A 207 -18.69 -0.34 1.99
N VAL A 208 -18.49 0.79 2.63
CA VAL A 208 -17.20 1.23 3.20
C VAL A 208 -17.31 1.37 4.70
N ARG A 209 -16.26 0.99 5.42
CA ARG A 209 -16.07 1.29 6.84
C ARG A 209 -14.67 1.81 7.05
N ALA A 210 -14.56 2.91 7.82
CA ALA A 210 -13.29 3.47 8.25
C ALA A 210 -12.99 3.05 9.69
N TRP A 211 -11.70 2.90 9.99
CA TRP A 211 -11.19 2.82 11.35
C TRP A 211 -10.78 4.21 11.85
N PRO A 212 -10.67 4.40 13.18
CA PRO A 212 -10.06 5.62 13.72
C PRO A 212 -8.68 5.87 13.11
N VAL A 213 -8.38 7.13 12.83
CA VAL A 213 -7.06 7.53 12.28
C VAL A 213 -5.95 7.18 13.25
N VAL A 214 -4.84 6.71 12.71
CA VAL A 214 -3.66 6.25 13.46
C VAL A 214 -2.53 7.25 13.24
N GLU A 215 -1.81 7.61 14.32
CA GLU A 215 -0.50 8.28 14.19
C GLU A 215 0.58 7.22 13.99
N SER A 216 1.39 7.35 12.93
CA SER A 216 2.55 6.51 12.69
C SER A 216 3.83 7.29 12.95
N ARG A 217 4.75 6.70 13.73
CA ARG A 217 6.06 7.27 14.01
C ARG A 217 7.12 6.41 13.35
N GLN A 218 7.85 7.01 12.46
CA GLN A 218 8.89 6.34 11.71
C GLN A 218 10.28 6.65 12.27
N ASP A 219 11.18 5.67 12.15
CA ASP A 219 12.60 5.81 12.42
C ASP A 219 13.37 5.13 11.29
N GLY A 220 14.16 5.92 10.56
CA GLY A 220 14.88 5.45 9.38
C GLY A 220 13.99 4.92 8.26
N GLY A 221 12.78 5.50 8.07
CA GLY A 221 11.81 5.07 7.05
C GLY A 221 10.99 3.82 7.43
N ILE A 222 11.15 3.31 8.65
CA ILE A 222 10.42 2.14 9.13
C ILE A 222 9.46 2.58 10.25
N CYS A 223 8.17 2.24 10.13
CA CYS A 223 7.20 2.49 11.20
C CYS A 223 7.60 1.70 12.45
N ARG A 224 7.86 2.41 13.55
CA ARG A 224 8.23 1.84 14.85
C ARG A 224 7.10 1.87 15.85
N VAL A 225 6.20 2.84 15.74
CA VAL A 225 5.07 3.01 16.66
C VAL A 225 3.85 3.42 15.87
N ALA A 226 2.73 2.76 16.12
CA ALA A 226 1.41 3.17 15.65
C ALA A 226 0.49 3.38 16.87
N ILE A 227 -0.19 4.52 16.93
CA ILE A 227 -1.06 4.90 18.04
C ILE A 227 -2.47 5.14 17.51
N ALA A 228 -3.39 4.30 17.94
CA ALA A 228 -4.80 4.38 17.55
C ALA A 228 -5.68 4.62 18.80
N PRO A 229 -6.58 5.62 18.77
CA PRO A 229 -6.66 6.70 17.79
C PRO A 229 -5.47 7.68 17.91
N ALA A 230 -5.22 8.46 16.84
CA ALA A 230 -4.15 9.45 16.78
C ALA A 230 -4.30 10.50 17.92
N PRO A 231 -3.28 10.66 18.79
CA PRO A 231 -3.39 11.55 19.96
C PRO A 231 -3.54 13.01 19.57
N GLY A 232 -4.39 13.75 20.31
CA GLY A 232 -4.54 15.20 20.16
C GLY A 232 -5.13 15.65 18.82
N MET A 233 -5.67 14.73 18.02
CA MET A 233 -6.36 15.07 16.77
C MET A 233 -7.74 15.65 17.06
N SER A 234 -8.10 16.75 16.38
CA SER A 234 -9.46 17.27 16.46
C SER A 234 -10.46 16.32 15.78
N PRO A 235 -11.72 16.27 16.27
CA PRO A 235 -12.76 15.46 15.61
C PRO A 235 -12.96 15.82 14.14
N GLU A 236 -12.83 17.10 13.80
CA GLU A 236 -12.99 17.63 12.45
C GLU A 236 -11.88 17.11 11.52
N LEU A 237 -10.63 17.13 11.99
CA LEU A 237 -9.48 16.63 11.22
C LEU A 237 -9.56 15.10 11.07
N ALA A 238 -9.91 14.37 12.14
CA ALA A 238 -10.10 12.93 12.09
C ALA A 238 -11.15 12.56 11.03
N LYS A 239 -12.29 13.22 11.06
CA LYS A 239 -13.37 13.01 10.08
C LYS A 239 -12.91 13.31 8.65
N ARG A 240 -12.17 14.39 8.43
CA ARG A 240 -11.59 14.71 7.10
C ARG A 240 -10.65 13.61 6.59
N CYS A 241 -9.80 13.08 7.46
CA CYS A 241 -8.90 11.98 7.10
C CYS A 241 -9.67 10.70 6.73
N GLU A 242 -10.70 10.35 7.52
CA GLU A 242 -11.58 9.21 7.25
C GLU A 242 -12.34 9.38 5.93
N GLU A 243 -12.94 10.55 5.70
CA GLU A 243 -13.65 10.88 4.45
C GLU A 243 -12.70 10.86 3.25
N LEU A 244 -11.48 11.36 3.40
CA LEU A 244 -10.45 11.30 2.36
C LEU A 244 -10.10 9.85 2.00
N ALA A 245 -9.91 8.98 3.00
CA ALA A 245 -9.63 7.56 2.77
C ALA A 245 -10.79 6.85 2.06
N VAL A 246 -12.03 7.17 2.42
CA VAL A 246 -13.23 6.68 1.72
C VAL A 246 -13.23 7.14 0.25
N GLN A 247 -12.99 8.42 -0.02
CA GLN A 247 -12.93 8.97 -1.38
C GLN A 247 -11.82 8.30 -2.21
N VAL A 248 -10.66 8.04 -1.63
CA VAL A 248 -9.57 7.30 -2.28
C VAL A 248 -10.04 5.88 -2.63
N ALA A 249 -10.62 5.13 -1.69
CA ALA A 249 -11.07 3.76 -1.91
C ALA A 249 -12.14 3.66 -3.01
N GLU A 250 -13.09 4.60 -3.02
CA GLU A 250 -14.15 4.67 -4.03
C GLU A 250 -13.59 5.10 -5.39
N GLY A 251 -12.79 6.15 -5.42
CA GLY A 251 -12.21 6.71 -6.65
C GLY A 251 -11.25 5.78 -7.39
N LEU A 252 -10.57 4.91 -6.65
CA LEU A 252 -9.65 3.89 -7.18
C LEU A 252 -10.32 2.51 -7.36
N GLY A 253 -11.59 2.35 -6.96
CA GLY A 253 -12.29 1.07 -7.05
C GLY A 253 -11.73 -0.04 -6.17
N VAL A 254 -11.04 0.32 -5.06
CA VAL A 254 -10.43 -0.65 -4.15
C VAL A 254 -11.50 -1.52 -3.51
N THR A 255 -11.28 -2.83 -3.48
CA THR A 255 -11.99 -3.79 -2.65
C THR A 255 -11.02 -4.47 -1.71
N GLY A 256 -11.43 -4.73 -0.47
CA GLY A 256 -10.54 -5.15 0.60
C GLY A 256 -10.15 -4.01 1.53
N VAL A 257 -8.98 -4.10 2.13
CA VAL A 257 -8.42 -3.10 3.05
C VAL A 257 -7.51 -2.15 2.29
N LEU A 258 -7.63 -0.87 2.57
CA LEU A 258 -6.76 0.20 2.10
C LEU A 258 -6.29 1.02 3.29
N ALA A 259 -4.99 1.24 3.40
CA ALA A 259 -4.40 2.26 4.25
C ALA A 259 -3.95 3.44 3.39
N VAL A 260 -4.43 4.64 3.73
CA VAL A 260 -4.02 5.90 3.13
C VAL A 260 -3.05 6.58 4.10
N GLU A 261 -1.79 6.61 3.74
CA GLU A 261 -0.78 7.33 4.52
C GLU A 261 -0.87 8.82 4.22
N LEU A 262 -0.85 9.62 5.29
CA LEU A 262 -1.08 11.05 5.21
C LEU A 262 0.05 11.79 5.92
N PHE A 263 0.43 12.93 5.35
CA PHE A 263 1.18 13.95 6.05
C PHE A 263 0.22 14.98 6.62
N GLU A 264 0.27 15.23 7.94
CA GLU A 264 -0.36 16.38 8.56
C GLU A 264 0.66 17.54 8.57
N TYR A 265 0.24 18.71 8.16
CA TYR A 265 1.08 19.91 8.12
C TYR A 265 0.27 21.17 8.48
N GLU A 266 0.96 22.23 8.85
CA GLU A 266 0.31 23.52 9.11
C GLU A 266 0.03 24.23 7.78
N GLY A 267 -1.25 24.37 7.45
CA GLY A 267 -1.74 25.19 6.36
C GLY A 267 -2.11 26.61 6.80
N ASP A 268 -2.57 27.43 5.86
CA ASP A 268 -2.92 28.82 6.12
C ASP A 268 -4.08 28.98 7.13
N ASN A 269 -4.95 27.99 7.23
CA ASN A 269 -6.15 28.03 8.09
C ASN A 269 -6.12 26.96 9.20
N GLY A 270 -4.95 26.46 9.55
CA GLY A 270 -4.74 25.40 10.54
C GLY A 270 -4.33 24.06 9.95
N PRO A 271 -4.41 22.97 10.71
CA PRO A 271 -3.92 21.68 10.27
C PRO A 271 -4.60 21.17 9.00
N GLU A 272 -3.79 20.78 8.03
CA GLU A 272 -4.18 20.20 6.76
C GLU A 272 -3.51 18.83 6.55
N VAL A 273 -4.02 18.06 5.60
CA VAL A 273 -3.47 16.75 5.26
C VAL A 273 -3.24 16.61 3.76
N SER A 274 -2.20 15.87 3.42
CA SER A 274 -1.87 15.48 2.04
C SER A 274 -1.60 13.98 1.99
N VAL A 275 -2.03 13.31 0.92
CA VAL A 275 -1.75 11.87 0.72
C VAL A 275 -0.27 11.69 0.43
N ASN A 276 0.38 10.82 1.24
CA ASN A 276 1.75 10.41 1.03
C ASN A 276 1.82 9.12 0.20
N GLU A 277 1.17 8.06 0.65
CA GLU A 277 1.26 6.74 0.00
C GLU A 277 -0.01 5.94 0.21
N LEU A 278 -0.21 4.92 -0.61
CA LEU A 278 -1.31 3.97 -0.49
C LEU A 278 -0.73 2.58 -0.27
N ALA A 279 -1.24 1.88 0.74
CA ALA A 279 -0.97 0.46 0.92
C ALA A 279 -2.30 -0.30 0.88
N MET A 280 -2.39 -1.26 -0.03
CA MET A 280 -3.59 -2.10 -0.16
C MET A 280 -3.50 -3.33 0.76
N LEU A 281 -2.93 -3.10 1.92
CA LEU A 281 -2.65 -4.05 2.98
C LEU A 281 -3.00 -3.40 4.32
N SER A 282 -3.33 -4.20 5.32
CA SER A 282 -3.58 -3.68 6.67
C SER A 282 -2.27 -3.29 7.35
N LEU A 283 -2.06 -1.98 7.56
CA LEU A 283 -0.88 -1.46 8.29
C LEU A 283 -1.08 -1.45 9.82
N ILE A 284 -2.27 -1.75 10.33
CA ILE A 284 -2.55 -1.72 11.78
C ILE A 284 -1.66 -2.69 12.57
N HIS A 285 -1.15 -3.70 11.90
CA HIS A 285 -0.29 -4.72 12.48
C HIS A 285 1.19 -4.34 12.57
N ILE A 286 1.59 -3.17 12.06
CA ILE A 286 2.97 -2.69 12.15
C ILE A 286 3.37 -2.42 13.61
N SER A 287 2.41 -2.04 14.47
CA SER A 287 2.65 -1.78 15.88
C SER A 287 3.19 -2.99 16.67
N GLU A 288 2.92 -4.22 16.24
CA GLU A 288 3.42 -5.41 16.92
C GLU A 288 4.87 -5.76 16.57
N ARG A 289 5.42 -5.23 15.49
CA ARG A 289 6.85 -5.40 15.16
C ARG A 289 7.77 -4.62 16.12
N ALA A 290 7.27 -3.55 16.72
CA ALA A 290 8.05 -2.70 17.63
C ALA A 290 8.32 -3.33 19.01
N GLY A 291 7.71 -4.44 19.32
CA GLY A 291 7.80 -5.11 20.63
C GLY A 291 8.80 -6.28 20.73
N LYS A 292 9.70 -6.47 19.75
CA LYS A 292 10.71 -7.54 19.82
C LYS A 292 12.11 -7.01 19.63
#